data_ef0fdb57668d5923456dcbd91551cefc
#
_entry.id   ef0fdb57668d5923456dcbd91551cefc
#
_cell.length_a   1.000
_cell.length_b   1.000
_cell.length_c   1.000
_cell.angle_alpha   90.00
_cell.angle_beta   90.00
_cell.angle_gamma   90.00
#
_symmetry.space_group_name_H-M   'P 1'
#
loop_
_entity.id
_entity.type
_entity.pdbx_description
1 polymer ?
#
loop_
_entity_poly.entity_id
_entity_poly.type
_entity_poly.pdbx_seq_one_letter_code
_entity_poly.pdbx_strand_id
1 'polypeptide(L)'
;IQAHNLCFTTLALEASAVARLRPGLDYSEFDVGGQRVFFVHAHVRESLLSVLLRDWLAMRKAIRARIPGSPPEEAVLLDKQQAAIKVVCNSVYGFTGVAHGLLPCLPVAATVTTIGRDMLLRTREYLHERWATFARLEEDFPAARAARRPDVPYAVSVIYGDTDSVFVKCAGLTYDGVCALGEEMARHVSGALFRAPVKLECEKTFSKLLLITKKKYIGIVNGEVP
;
A
#
# COMPACT_ATOMS: atom_id res chain seq x y z
N ILE A 1 6.31 -3.13 -7.11
CA ILE A 1 7.33 -3.91 -7.80
C ILE A 1 7.08 -5.40 -7.55
N GLN A 2 7.29 -5.94 -6.34
CA GLN A 2 7.21 -7.39 -6.05
C GLN A 2 5.87 -8.02 -6.42
N ALA A 3 4.74 -7.48 -5.98
CA ALA A 3 3.41 -8.05 -6.20
C ALA A 3 3.02 -8.24 -7.68
N HIS A 4 3.58 -7.43 -8.55
CA HIS A 4 3.30 -7.45 -10.00
C HIS A 4 4.54 -7.81 -10.83
N ASN A 5 5.61 -8.27 -10.19
CA ASN A 5 6.85 -8.70 -10.84
C ASN A 5 7.44 -7.65 -11.80
N LEU A 6 7.32 -6.35 -11.45
CA LEU A 6 7.73 -5.25 -12.31
C LEU A 6 9.26 -5.08 -12.32
N CYS A 7 9.86 -5.20 -13.50
CA CYS A 7 11.29 -5.05 -13.69
C CYS A 7 11.61 -4.84 -15.17
N PHE A 8 12.76 -4.23 -15.46
CA PHE A 8 13.30 -4.21 -16.82
C PHE A 8 13.61 -5.63 -17.37
N THR A 9 13.84 -6.62 -16.49
CA THR A 9 14.04 -8.02 -16.90
C THR A 9 12.77 -8.75 -17.26
N THR A 10 11.59 -8.24 -16.85
CA THR A 10 10.27 -8.85 -17.10
C THR A 10 9.38 -7.99 -18.01
N LEU A 11 9.86 -6.79 -18.37
CA LEU A 11 9.18 -5.86 -19.27
C LEU A 11 9.29 -6.32 -20.72
N ALA A 12 8.17 -6.27 -21.43
CA ALA A 12 8.10 -6.31 -22.89
C ALA A 12 7.33 -5.08 -23.40
N LEU A 13 7.86 -4.43 -24.43
CA LEU A 13 7.28 -3.22 -25.02
C LEU A 13 6.42 -3.54 -26.25
N GLU A 14 6.57 -4.73 -26.80
CA GLU A 14 5.84 -5.21 -27.99
C GLU A 14 5.03 -6.46 -27.68
N ALA A 15 3.83 -6.52 -28.21
CA ALA A 15 2.95 -7.67 -28.06
C ALA A 15 3.55 -8.96 -28.68
N SER A 16 4.41 -8.83 -29.70
CA SER A 16 5.15 -9.95 -30.31
C SER A 16 6.02 -10.70 -29.31
N ALA A 17 6.60 -10.02 -28.33
CA ALA A 17 7.46 -10.62 -27.31
C ALA A 17 6.69 -11.53 -26.34
N VAL A 18 5.38 -11.34 -26.20
CA VAL A 18 4.50 -12.14 -25.33
C VAL A 18 3.49 -12.98 -26.10
N ALA A 19 3.60 -13.06 -27.45
CA ALA A 19 2.61 -13.71 -28.31
C ALA A 19 2.42 -15.22 -28.02
N ARG A 20 3.41 -15.89 -27.42
CA ARG A 20 3.35 -17.30 -27.02
C ARG A 20 2.89 -17.52 -25.59
N LEU A 21 2.63 -16.44 -24.84
CA LEU A 21 2.23 -16.45 -23.45
C LEU A 21 0.73 -16.20 -23.34
N ARG A 22 0.11 -16.66 -22.24
CA ARG A 22 -1.34 -16.52 -22.01
C ARG A 22 -1.63 -15.21 -21.28
N PRO A 23 -2.47 -14.32 -21.87
CA PRO A 23 -2.87 -13.07 -21.23
C PRO A 23 -3.49 -13.30 -19.84
N GLY A 24 -3.14 -12.46 -18.87
CA GLY A 24 -3.66 -12.54 -17.50
C GLY A 24 -3.10 -13.67 -16.65
N LEU A 25 -2.61 -14.76 -17.27
CA LEU A 25 -2.03 -15.89 -16.57
C LEU A 25 -0.50 -15.83 -16.54
N ASP A 26 0.13 -15.60 -17.69
CA ASP A 26 1.59 -15.61 -17.83
C ASP A 26 2.18 -14.20 -17.86
N TYR A 27 1.38 -13.18 -18.18
CA TYR A 27 1.74 -11.77 -18.14
C TYR A 27 0.55 -10.87 -17.83
N SER A 28 0.84 -9.66 -17.39
CA SER A 28 -0.13 -8.57 -17.22
C SER A 28 0.18 -7.45 -18.22
N GLU A 29 -0.87 -6.83 -18.76
CA GLU A 29 -0.82 -5.69 -19.65
C GLU A 29 -1.22 -4.42 -18.88
N PHE A 30 -0.51 -3.32 -19.13
CA PHE A 30 -0.81 -2.01 -18.57
C PHE A 30 -0.76 -0.96 -19.68
N ASP A 31 -1.71 0.00 -19.62
CA ASP A 31 -1.63 1.22 -20.41
C ASP A 31 -0.90 2.30 -19.60
N VAL A 32 0.16 2.81 -20.16
CA VAL A 32 1.00 3.82 -19.52
C VAL A 32 1.19 4.98 -20.48
N GLY A 33 0.37 6.02 -20.30
CA GLY A 33 0.43 7.21 -21.16
C GLY A 33 0.11 6.95 -22.64
N GLY A 34 -0.80 5.99 -22.91
CA GLY A 34 -1.18 5.59 -24.27
C GLY A 34 -0.25 4.55 -24.90
N GLN A 35 0.77 4.11 -24.18
CA GLN A 35 1.63 3.00 -24.59
C GLN A 35 1.26 1.73 -23.80
N ARG A 36 0.99 0.63 -24.51
CA ARG A 36 0.81 -0.68 -23.88
C ARG A 36 2.16 -1.28 -23.53
N VAL A 37 2.28 -1.74 -22.29
CA VAL A 37 3.46 -2.43 -21.77
C VAL A 37 3.05 -3.74 -21.12
N PHE A 38 3.90 -4.74 -21.19
CA PHE A 38 3.61 -6.09 -20.71
C PHE A 38 4.66 -6.48 -19.68
N PHE A 39 4.23 -7.09 -18.57
CA PHE A 39 5.14 -7.63 -17.56
C PHE A 39 4.85 -9.11 -17.36
N VAL A 40 5.86 -9.94 -17.57
CA VAL A 40 5.76 -11.38 -17.40
C VAL A 40 5.67 -11.72 -15.91
N HIS A 41 4.83 -12.71 -15.57
CA HIS A 41 4.65 -13.14 -14.19
C HIS A 41 5.85 -13.95 -13.68
N ALA A 42 5.99 -14.04 -12.35
CA ALA A 42 7.16 -14.61 -11.71
C ALA A 42 7.39 -16.11 -12.03
N HIS A 43 6.33 -16.86 -12.30
CA HIS A 43 6.46 -18.29 -12.68
C HIS A 43 7.04 -18.49 -14.08
N VAL A 44 6.95 -17.47 -14.96
CA VAL A 44 7.57 -17.47 -16.28
C VAL A 44 9.00 -16.95 -16.21
N ARG A 45 9.19 -15.81 -15.49
CA ARG A 45 10.51 -15.19 -15.26
C ARG A 45 10.47 -14.36 -14.00
N GLU A 46 11.27 -14.68 -13.00
CA GLU A 46 11.37 -13.90 -11.78
C GLU A 46 12.09 -12.57 -12.03
N SER A 47 11.55 -11.49 -11.49
CA SER A 47 12.09 -10.13 -11.58
C SER A 47 13.35 -9.98 -10.73
N LEU A 48 14.44 -9.49 -11.32
CA LEU A 48 15.68 -9.16 -10.59
C LEU A 48 15.42 -8.19 -9.44
N LEU A 49 14.62 -7.11 -9.68
CA LEU A 49 14.28 -6.16 -8.64
C LEU A 49 13.45 -6.78 -7.51
N SER A 50 12.59 -7.75 -7.82
CA SER A 50 11.81 -8.45 -6.80
C SER A 50 12.69 -9.34 -5.91
N VAL A 51 13.67 -10.02 -6.47
CA VAL A 51 14.65 -10.80 -5.71
C VAL A 51 15.44 -9.90 -4.77
N LEU A 52 16.05 -8.84 -5.29
CA LEU A 52 16.85 -7.90 -4.49
C LEU A 52 16.02 -7.28 -3.35
N LEU A 53 14.79 -6.83 -3.65
CA LEU A 53 13.91 -6.24 -2.63
C LEU A 53 13.51 -7.25 -1.56
N ARG A 54 13.24 -8.50 -1.93
CA ARG A 54 12.93 -9.58 -0.98
C ARG A 54 14.08 -9.78 0.00
N ASP A 55 15.30 -9.88 -0.52
CA ASP A 55 16.50 -10.13 0.29
C ASP A 55 16.80 -8.95 1.23
N TRP A 56 16.74 -7.71 0.73
CA TRP A 56 16.94 -6.51 1.55
C TRP A 56 15.85 -6.33 2.61
N LEU A 57 14.59 -6.60 2.29
CA LEU A 57 13.50 -6.53 3.27
C LEU A 57 13.63 -7.62 4.34
N ALA A 58 14.07 -8.84 3.97
CA ALA A 58 14.37 -9.91 4.90
C ALA A 58 15.52 -9.52 5.83
N MET A 59 16.62 -8.98 5.28
CA MET A 59 17.75 -8.45 6.05
C MET A 59 17.31 -7.35 7.03
N ARG A 60 16.50 -6.39 6.57
CA ARG A 60 15.96 -5.33 7.41
C ARG A 60 15.10 -5.89 8.55
N LYS A 61 14.25 -6.87 8.27
CA LYS A 61 13.42 -7.55 9.29
C LYS A 61 14.27 -8.23 10.34
N ALA A 62 15.34 -8.94 9.93
CA ALA A 62 16.26 -9.60 10.84
C ALA A 62 17.00 -8.60 11.76
N ILE A 63 17.49 -7.48 11.19
CA ILE A 63 18.12 -6.41 11.97
C ILE A 63 17.14 -5.83 12.99
N ARG A 64 15.92 -5.49 12.58
CA ARG A 64 14.89 -4.94 13.49
C ARG A 64 14.54 -5.88 14.64
N ALA A 65 14.52 -7.20 14.39
CA ALA A 65 14.24 -8.19 15.42
C ALA A 65 15.31 -8.26 16.51
N ARG A 66 16.55 -7.83 16.21
CA ARG A 66 17.66 -7.81 17.18
C ARG A 66 17.63 -6.58 18.09
N ILE A 67 17.07 -5.43 17.62
CA ILE A 67 17.10 -4.16 18.36
C ILE A 67 16.60 -4.27 19.81
N PRO A 68 15.45 -4.91 20.11
CA PRO A 68 14.92 -4.96 21.48
C PRO A 68 15.79 -5.72 22.47
N GLY A 69 16.65 -6.62 22.00
CA GLY A 69 17.53 -7.45 22.85
C GLY A 69 18.99 -7.00 22.90
N SER A 70 19.33 -5.89 22.23
CA SER A 70 20.69 -5.40 22.12
C SER A 70 21.01 -4.31 23.16
N PRO A 71 22.29 -4.19 23.58
CA PRO A 71 22.76 -3.05 24.36
C PRO A 71 22.47 -1.71 23.68
N PRO A 72 22.30 -0.58 24.43
CA PRO A 72 21.89 0.71 23.87
C PRO A 72 22.76 1.19 22.69
N GLU A 73 24.08 1.03 22.76
CA GLU A 73 24.98 1.44 21.69
C GLU A 73 24.80 0.59 20.42
N GLU A 74 24.67 -0.73 20.58
CA GLU A 74 24.40 -1.64 19.47
C GLU A 74 23.00 -1.39 18.87
N ALA A 75 21.99 -1.12 19.69
CA ALA A 75 20.64 -0.80 19.25
C ALA A 75 20.60 0.43 18.34
N VAL A 76 21.38 1.48 18.66
CA VAL A 76 21.52 2.67 17.82
C VAL A 76 22.16 2.31 16.47
N LEU A 77 23.20 1.50 16.46
CA LEU A 77 23.86 1.06 15.22
C LEU A 77 22.90 0.24 14.34
N LEU A 78 22.21 -0.73 14.94
CA LEU A 78 21.22 -1.56 14.24
C LEU A 78 20.06 -0.72 13.67
N ASP A 79 19.62 0.30 14.42
CA ASP A 79 18.58 1.21 13.92
C ASP A 79 19.05 2.00 12.70
N LYS A 80 20.29 2.50 12.69
CA LYS A 80 20.88 3.16 11.51
C LYS A 80 21.03 2.20 10.32
N GLN A 81 21.47 0.96 10.57
CA GLN A 81 21.59 -0.05 9.52
C GLN A 81 20.22 -0.37 8.88
N GLN A 82 19.17 -0.62 9.68
CA GLN A 82 17.85 -0.88 9.13
C GLN A 82 17.27 0.32 8.39
N ALA A 83 17.57 1.55 8.86
CA ALA A 83 17.15 2.78 8.18
C ALA A 83 17.86 2.95 6.82
N ALA A 84 19.15 2.66 6.73
CA ALA A 84 19.87 2.67 5.46
C ALA A 84 19.27 1.69 4.44
N ILE A 85 18.98 0.45 4.85
CA ILE A 85 18.31 -0.53 3.98
C ILE A 85 16.93 -0.02 3.54
N LYS A 86 16.17 0.61 4.43
CA LYS A 86 14.87 1.23 4.07
C LYS A 86 15.04 2.26 2.96
N VAL A 87 16.05 3.12 3.04
CA VAL A 87 16.33 4.13 2.01
C VAL A 87 16.67 3.45 0.68
N VAL A 88 17.55 2.43 0.69
CA VAL A 88 17.88 1.66 -0.51
C VAL A 88 16.63 1.03 -1.15
N CYS A 89 15.81 0.34 -0.35
CA CYS A 89 14.56 -0.26 -0.86
C CYS A 89 13.61 0.77 -1.48
N ASN A 90 13.48 1.95 -0.88
CA ASN A 90 12.61 3.01 -1.38
C ASN A 90 13.16 3.65 -2.66
N SER A 91 14.48 3.70 -2.83
CA SER A 91 15.12 4.28 -4.01
C SER A 91 15.05 3.40 -5.26
N VAL A 92 14.81 2.09 -5.11
CA VAL A 92 14.72 1.14 -6.24
C VAL A 92 13.69 1.57 -7.29
N TYR A 93 12.53 2.06 -6.85
CA TYR A 93 11.55 2.65 -7.77
C TYR A 93 12.05 3.98 -8.35
N GLY A 94 12.63 4.85 -7.49
CA GLY A 94 13.02 6.20 -7.86
C GLY A 94 14.06 6.24 -8.99
N PHE A 95 15.07 5.37 -8.96
CA PHE A 95 16.12 5.40 -9.98
C PHE A 95 15.62 4.99 -11.37
N THR A 96 14.58 4.15 -11.47
CA THR A 96 13.99 3.78 -12.77
C THR A 96 13.25 4.94 -13.42
N GLY A 97 12.80 5.93 -12.63
CA GLY A 97 12.07 7.11 -13.11
C GLY A 97 12.97 8.30 -13.52
N VAL A 98 14.28 8.22 -13.27
CA VAL A 98 15.22 9.30 -13.60
C VAL A 98 15.73 9.14 -15.03
N ALA A 99 15.27 9.98 -15.95
CA ALA A 99 15.57 9.86 -17.38
C ALA A 99 17.07 9.85 -17.72
N HIS A 100 17.89 10.58 -16.95
CA HIS A 100 19.34 10.64 -17.10
C HIS A 100 20.08 9.85 -16.00
N GLY A 101 19.42 8.89 -15.38
CA GLY A 101 20.01 8.00 -14.38
C GLY A 101 20.88 6.91 -15.00
N LEU A 102 21.51 6.08 -14.15
CA LEU A 102 22.34 4.96 -14.61
C LEU A 102 21.53 3.81 -15.23
N LEU A 103 20.27 3.61 -14.80
CA LEU A 103 19.37 2.56 -15.29
C LEU A 103 17.95 3.10 -15.46
N PRO A 104 17.70 4.03 -16.38
CA PRO A 104 16.38 4.57 -16.60
C PRO A 104 15.46 3.52 -17.22
N CYS A 105 14.26 3.39 -16.67
CA CYS A 105 13.20 2.53 -17.20
C CYS A 105 11.83 3.16 -16.93
N LEU A 106 11.53 4.22 -17.67
CA LEU A 106 10.28 4.98 -17.53
C LEU A 106 9.02 4.10 -17.55
N PRO A 107 8.92 3.05 -18.41
CA PRO A 107 7.77 2.16 -18.37
C PRO A 107 7.56 1.46 -17.03
N VAL A 108 8.64 1.04 -16.33
CA VAL A 108 8.55 0.45 -14.99
C VAL A 108 8.05 1.51 -13.99
N ALA A 109 8.66 2.69 -13.97
CA ALA A 109 8.30 3.76 -13.06
C ALA A 109 6.85 4.21 -13.25
N ALA A 110 6.43 4.42 -14.48
CA ALA A 110 5.08 4.83 -14.82
C ALA A 110 4.04 3.74 -14.50
N THR A 111 4.37 2.46 -14.72
CA THR A 111 3.48 1.35 -14.33
C THR A 111 3.30 1.28 -12.81
N VAL A 112 4.35 1.50 -12.01
CA VAL A 112 4.23 1.55 -10.54
C VAL A 112 3.26 2.62 -10.10
N THR A 113 3.34 3.83 -10.69
CA THR A 113 2.41 4.94 -10.35
C THR A 113 0.99 4.67 -10.84
N THR A 114 0.82 4.08 -12.01
CA THR A 114 -0.50 3.68 -12.55
C THR A 114 -1.17 2.66 -11.63
N ILE A 115 -0.47 1.60 -11.25
CA ILE A 115 -0.98 0.58 -10.32
C ILE A 115 -1.31 1.21 -8.95
N GLY A 116 -0.43 2.08 -8.42
CA GLY A 116 -0.68 2.76 -7.16
C GLY A 116 -1.95 3.60 -7.18
N ARG A 117 -2.18 4.35 -8.27
CA ARG A 117 -3.43 5.11 -8.47
C ARG A 117 -4.65 4.19 -8.53
N ASP A 118 -4.57 3.10 -9.31
CA ASP A 118 -5.66 2.13 -9.41
C ASP A 118 -6.00 1.50 -8.05
N MET A 119 -4.99 1.14 -7.27
CA MET A 119 -5.17 0.61 -5.93
C MET A 119 -5.93 1.59 -5.02
N LEU A 120 -5.59 2.89 -5.04
CA LEU A 120 -6.29 3.89 -4.25
C LEU A 120 -7.75 4.06 -4.68
N LEU A 121 -8.00 4.11 -5.98
CA LEU A 121 -9.36 4.25 -6.52
C LEU A 121 -10.21 3.03 -6.18
N ARG A 122 -9.71 1.83 -6.38
CA ARG A 122 -10.40 0.58 -6.03
C ARG A 122 -10.64 0.45 -4.53
N THR A 123 -9.69 0.90 -3.70
CA THR A 123 -9.89 0.95 -2.24
C THR A 123 -11.05 1.86 -1.89
N ARG A 124 -11.10 3.07 -2.47
CA ARG A 124 -12.21 4.00 -2.24
C ARG A 124 -13.56 3.41 -2.64
N GLU A 125 -13.64 2.85 -3.85
CA GLU A 125 -14.87 2.24 -4.38
C GLU A 125 -15.31 1.07 -3.51
N TYR A 126 -14.39 0.18 -3.16
CA TYR A 126 -14.67 -0.96 -2.29
C TYR A 126 -15.24 -0.54 -0.93
N LEU A 127 -14.62 0.46 -0.27
CA LEU A 127 -15.08 0.97 1.03
C LEU A 127 -16.50 1.55 0.93
N HIS A 128 -16.78 2.32 -0.12
CA HIS A 128 -18.10 2.95 -0.33
C HIS A 128 -19.19 1.93 -0.66
N GLU A 129 -18.88 0.88 -1.42
CA GLU A 129 -19.82 -0.15 -1.82
C GLU A 129 -20.02 -1.22 -0.74
N ARG A 130 -18.91 -1.77 -0.21
CA ARG A 130 -18.96 -2.88 0.75
C ARG A 130 -19.56 -2.45 2.07
N TRP A 131 -19.19 -1.27 2.56
CA TRP A 131 -19.66 -0.75 3.84
C TRP A 131 -20.60 0.46 3.70
N ALA A 132 -21.42 0.48 2.66
CA ALA A 132 -22.43 1.49 2.41
C ALA A 132 -23.48 1.57 3.52
N THR A 133 -23.77 0.46 4.19
CA THR A 133 -24.72 0.36 5.30
C THR A 133 -24.08 -0.25 6.53
N PHE A 134 -24.59 0.11 7.71
CA PHE A 134 -24.10 -0.45 8.98
C PHE A 134 -24.26 -1.98 9.03
N ALA A 135 -25.33 -2.52 8.48
CA ALA A 135 -25.57 -3.96 8.45
C ALA A 135 -24.44 -4.72 7.71
N ARG A 136 -23.93 -4.17 6.60
CA ARG A 136 -22.82 -4.77 5.88
C ARG A 136 -21.49 -4.64 6.63
N LEU A 137 -21.28 -3.54 7.36
CA LEU A 137 -20.12 -3.41 8.22
C LEU A 137 -20.16 -4.44 9.36
N GLU A 138 -21.34 -4.59 10.01
CA GLU A 138 -21.55 -5.55 11.10
C GLU A 138 -21.42 -7.00 10.62
N GLU A 139 -21.81 -7.31 9.39
CA GLU A 139 -21.62 -8.63 8.77
C GLU A 139 -20.12 -9.02 8.72
N ASP A 140 -19.26 -8.08 8.29
CA ASP A 140 -17.82 -8.32 8.21
C ASP A 140 -17.15 -8.22 9.59
N PHE A 141 -17.66 -7.35 10.46
CA PHE A 141 -17.10 -7.05 11.78
C PHE A 141 -18.19 -7.01 12.85
N PRO A 142 -18.58 -8.15 13.44
CA PRO A 142 -19.61 -8.20 14.48
C PRO A 142 -19.36 -7.28 15.68
N ALA A 143 -18.09 -7.01 15.99
CA ALA A 143 -17.68 -6.07 17.04
C ALA A 143 -18.10 -4.62 16.78
N ALA A 144 -18.43 -4.26 15.54
CA ALA A 144 -18.92 -2.94 15.16
C ALA A 144 -20.24 -2.58 15.86
N ARG A 145 -21.04 -3.57 16.26
CA ARG A 145 -22.30 -3.37 17.00
C ARG A 145 -22.07 -2.59 18.29
N ALA A 146 -21.03 -2.93 19.06
CA ALA A 146 -20.70 -2.23 20.31
C ALA A 146 -20.19 -0.80 20.07
N ALA A 147 -19.68 -0.53 18.90
CA ALA A 147 -19.15 0.79 18.50
C ALA A 147 -20.24 1.71 17.91
N ARG A 148 -21.47 1.23 17.68
CA ARG A 148 -22.54 1.98 17.01
C ARG A 148 -23.03 3.13 17.88
N ARG A 149 -23.12 4.32 17.29
CA ARG A 149 -23.75 5.52 17.86
C ARG A 149 -25.12 5.73 17.21
N PRO A 150 -26.23 5.35 17.86
CA PRO A 150 -27.56 5.43 17.27
C PRO A 150 -28.03 6.88 16.99
N ASP A 151 -27.48 7.83 17.75
CA ASP A 151 -27.75 9.28 17.65
C ASP A 151 -27.11 9.94 16.40
N VAL A 152 -26.21 9.24 15.72
CA VAL A 152 -25.50 9.77 14.55
C VAL A 152 -25.76 8.87 13.34
N PRO A 153 -26.13 9.44 12.17
CA PRO A 153 -26.24 8.67 10.93
C PRO A 153 -24.93 7.93 10.62
N TYR A 154 -25.04 6.66 10.23
CA TYR A 154 -23.90 5.87 9.81
C TYR A 154 -23.44 6.26 8.41
N ALA A 155 -22.15 6.45 8.23
CA ALA A 155 -21.52 6.54 6.93
C ALA A 155 -20.03 6.20 7.00
N VAL A 156 -19.54 5.41 6.05
CA VAL A 156 -18.12 5.23 5.77
C VAL A 156 -17.78 5.92 4.48
N SER A 157 -16.80 6.81 4.49
CA SER A 157 -16.39 7.56 3.31
C SER A 157 -14.89 7.84 3.29
N VAL A 158 -14.28 7.74 2.13
CA VAL A 158 -12.91 8.22 1.90
C VAL A 158 -12.97 9.71 1.64
N ILE A 159 -12.41 10.50 2.56
CA ILE A 159 -12.46 11.97 2.52
C ILE A 159 -11.21 12.61 1.92
N TYR A 160 -10.10 11.87 1.90
CA TYR A 160 -8.84 12.31 1.33
C TYR A 160 -7.97 11.11 0.98
N GLY A 161 -7.10 11.25 -0.01
CA GLY A 161 -6.08 10.28 -0.38
C GLY A 161 -4.83 10.98 -0.88
N ASP A 162 -3.67 10.41 -0.56
CA ASP A 162 -2.39 10.93 -1.02
C ASP A 162 -1.41 9.80 -1.27
N THR A 163 -0.89 9.73 -2.47
CA THR A 163 0.16 8.80 -2.94
C THR A 163 -0.14 7.33 -2.64
N ASP A 164 -0.07 6.91 -1.37
CA ASP A 164 -0.18 5.53 -0.88
C ASP A 164 -1.10 5.41 0.34
N SER A 165 -1.84 6.44 0.68
CA SER A 165 -2.73 6.47 1.85
C SER A 165 -4.13 6.96 1.53
N VAL A 166 -5.11 6.48 2.30
CA VAL A 166 -6.49 6.94 2.29
C VAL A 166 -6.94 7.31 3.69
N PHE A 167 -7.68 8.41 3.80
CA PHE A 167 -8.30 8.85 5.04
C PHE A 167 -9.77 8.45 5.01
N VAL A 168 -10.14 7.56 5.91
CA VAL A 168 -11.49 7.02 5.99
C VAL A 168 -12.23 7.67 7.17
N LYS A 169 -13.35 8.31 6.89
CA LYS A 169 -14.26 8.83 7.91
C LYS A 169 -15.31 7.77 8.21
N CYS A 170 -15.42 7.38 9.48
CA CYS A 170 -16.42 6.45 9.98
C CYS A 170 -17.43 7.21 10.86
N ALA A 171 -18.45 7.82 10.25
CA ALA A 171 -19.53 8.47 10.99
C ALA A 171 -20.46 7.43 11.63
N GLY A 172 -21.02 7.77 12.78
CA GLY A 172 -21.95 6.89 13.51
C GLY A 172 -21.27 5.76 14.27
N LEU A 173 -19.95 5.79 14.41
CA LEU A 173 -19.17 4.90 15.28
C LEU A 173 -18.45 5.70 16.37
N THR A 174 -18.17 5.07 17.51
CA THR A 174 -17.34 5.65 18.57
C THR A 174 -15.87 5.66 18.16
N TYR A 175 -15.08 6.57 18.74
CA TYR A 175 -13.65 6.64 18.46
C TYR A 175 -12.92 5.34 18.82
N ASP A 176 -13.18 4.81 20.02
CA ASP A 176 -12.57 3.55 20.47
C ASP A 176 -12.94 2.37 19.57
N GLY A 177 -14.19 2.35 19.10
CA GLY A 177 -14.64 1.35 18.13
C GLY A 177 -13.90 1.44 16.80
N VAL A 178 -13.68 2.65 16.28
CA VAL A 178 -12.89 2.85 15.06
C VAL A 178 -11.42 2.45 15.26
N CYS A 179 -10.84 2.75 16.42
CA CYS A 179 -9.50 2.30 16.78
C CYS A 179 -9.38 0.77 16.77
N ALA A 180 -10.36 0.08 17.36
CA ALA A 180 -10.38 -1.38 17.42
C ALA A 180 -10.58 -2.03 16.04
N LEU A 181 -11.41 -1.43 15.19
CA LEU A 181 -11.76 -1.98 13.87
C LEU A 181 -10.73 -1.65 12.78
N GLY A 182 -9.94 -0.59 12.95
CA GLY A 182 -9.10 -0.02 11.87
C GLY A 182 -8.15 -1.04 11.22
N GLU A 183 -7.47 -1.86 12.03
CA GLU A 183 -6.54 -2.87 11.54
C GLU A 183 -7.26 -4.05 10.87
N GLU A 184 -8.45 -4.44 11.39
CA GLU A 184 -9.26 -5.49 10.78
C GLU A 184 -9.84 -5.05 9.44
N MET A 185 -10.29 -3.79 9.34
CA MET A 185 -10.74 -3.18 8.08
C MET A 185 -9.61 -3.14 7.06
N ALA A 186 -8.41 -2.72 7.46
CA ALA A 186 -7.24 -2.67 6.59
C ALA A 186 -6.85 -4.06 6.08
N ARG A 187 -6.91 -5.07 6.93
CA ARG A 187 -6.63 -6.47 6.59
C ARG A 187 -7.68 -7.04 5.63
N HIS A 188 -8.96 -6.76 5.87
CA HIS A 188 -10.07 -7.19 5.02
C HIS A 188 -9.92 -6.63 3.60
N VAL A 189 -9.69 -5.32 3.46
CA VAL A 189 -9.47 -4.66 2.16
C VAL A 189 -8.23 -5.23 1.45
N SER A 190 -7.14 -5.45 2.21
CA SER A 190 -5.91 -6.04 1.65
C SER A 190 -6.15 -7.40 1.04
N GLY A 191 -6.88 -8.26 1.75
CA GLY A 191 -7.23 -9.61 1.26
C GLY A 191 -8.16 -9.60 0.05
N ALA A 192 -9.07 -8.63 -0.01
CA ALA A 192 -10.03 -8.52 -1.10
C ALA A 192 -9.43 -7.93 -2.39
N LEU A 193 -8.52 -6.97 -2.29
CA LEU A 193 -8.09 -6.15 -3.43
C LEU A 193 -6.64 -6.35 -3.87
N PHE A 194 -5.74 -6.77 -2.97
CA PHE A 194 -4.31 -6.69 -3.25
C PHE A 194 -3.63 -8.06 -3.36
N ARG A 195 -2.62 -8.11 -4.20
CA ARG A 195 -1.69 -9.24 -4.28
C ARG A 195 -0.58 -9.07 -3.24
N ALA A 196 -0.26 -10.13 -2.51
CA ALA A 196 0.89 -10.11 -1.61
C ALA A 196 2.19 -9.72 -2.37
N PRO A 197 3.10 -9.00 -1.75
CA PRO A 197 3.13 -8.56 -0.34
C PRO A 197 2.46 -7.19 -0.08
N VAL A 198 1.70 -6.65 -1.02
CA VAL A 198 0.99 -5.37 -0.82
C VAL A 198 -0.13 -5.55 0.21
N LYS A 199 -0.17 -4.67 1.18
CA LYS A 199 -1.20 -4.62 2.21
C LYS A 199 -1.45 -3.19 2.67
N LEU A 200 -2.65 -2.93 3.15
CA LEU A 200 -2.97 -1.76 3.94
C LEU A 200 -2.68 -2.03 5.42
N GLU A 201 -2.31 -0.98 6.13
CA GLU A 201 -2.18 -0.95 7.58
C GLU A 201 -2.93 0.27 8.10
N CYS A 202 -3.53 0.17 9.28
CA CYS A 202 -4.11 1.31 9.97
C CYS A 202 -3.01 2.03 10.76
N GLU A 203 -2.40 3.04 10.14
CA GLU A 203 -1.27 3.73 10.77
C GLU A 203 -1.69 4.62 11.95
N LYS A 204 -2.82 5.32 11.82
CA LYS A 204 -3.30 6.28 12.81
C LYS A 204 -4.81 6.41 12.76
N THR A 205 -5.42 6.57 13.93
CA THR A 205 -6.83 6.95 14.07
C THR A 205 -6.91 8.34 14.71
N PHE A 206 -7.62 9.25 14.06
CA PHE A 206 -7.82 10.61 14.52
C PHE A 206 -9.20 10.76 15.16
N SER A 207 -9.27 11.30 16.37
CA SER A 207 -10.54 11.71 16.99
C SER A 207 -11.11 12.97 16.34
N LYS A 208 -10.24 13.89 15.92
CA LYS A 208 -10.57 15.08 15.12
C LYS A 208 -9.50 15.26 14.06
N LEU A 209 -9.91 15.65 12.86
CA LEU A 209 -9.01 15.91 11.73
C LEU A 209 -9.45 17.18 11.01
N LEU A 210 -8.53 18.10 10.83
CA LEU A 210 -8.68 19.31 10.00
C LEU A 210 -7.80 19.16 8.76
N LEU A 211 -8.42 19.04 7.59
CA LEU A 211 -7.75 19.08 6.30
C LEU A 211 -7.66 20.53 5.84
N ILE A 212 -6.45 21.07 5.70
CA ILE A 212 -6.21 22.47 5.34
C ILE A 212 -5.99 22.59 3.83
N THR A 213 -5.00 21.89 3.32
CA THR A 213 -4.68 21.79 1.89
C THR A 213 -4.09 20.42 1.58
N LYS A 214 -3.81 20.14 0.29
CA LYS A 214 -3.09 18.93 -0.11
C LYS A 214 -1.80 18.78 0.70
N LYS A 215 -1.62 17.62 1.35
CA LYS A 215 -0.48 17.26 2.22
C LYS A 215 -0.35 18.08 3.53
N LYS A 216 -1.30 18.95 3.84
CA LYS A 216 -1.31 19.72 5.10
C LYS A 216 -2.59 19.48 5.86
N TYR A 217 -2.47 18.79 6.98
CA TYR A 217 -3.58 18.50 7.91
C TYR A 217 -3.07 18.48 9.35
N ILE A 218 -3.99 18.71 10.26
CA ILE A 218 -3.76 18.64 11.72
C ILE A 218 -4.81 17.71 12.29
N GLY A 219 -4.41 16.81 13.18
CA GLY A 219 -5.32 15.87 13.79
C GLY A 219 -4.96 15.52 15.22
N ILE A 220 -5.96 15.15 16.01
CA ILE A 220 -5.79 14.68 17.38
C ILE A 220 -5.77 13.16 17.37
N VAL A 221 -4.65 12.58 17.80
CA VAL A 221 -4.45 11.14 17.95
C VAL A 221 -4.44 10.82 19.44
N ASN A 222 -5.22 9.84 19.87
CA ASN A 222 -5.30 9.40 21.29
C ASN A 222 -5.59 10.53 22.30
N GLY A 223 -6.31 11.58 21.89
CA GLY A 223 -6.60 12.73 22.74
C GLY A 223 -5.47 13.76 22.82
N GLU A 224 -4.33 13.52 22.21
CA GLU A 224 -3.18 14.44 22.16
C GLU A 224 -3.12 15.20 20.82
N VAL A 225 -2.84 16.49 20.91
CA VAL A 225 -2.50 17.32 19.73
C VAL A 225 -1.00 17.18 19.52
N PRO A 226 -0.52 16.81 18.33
CA PRO A 226 0.91 16.71 18.07
C PRO A 226 1.61 18.07 18.10
#